data_7b7e7f3f727065ed79d9d9c1e44e0f44
#
_entry.id   7b7e7f3f727065ed79d9d9c1e44e0f44
#
_cell.length_a   1.000
_cell.length_b   1.000
_cell.length_c   1.000
_cell.angle_alpha   90.00
_cell.angle_beta   90.00
_cell.angle_gamma   90.00
#
_symmetry.space_group_name_H-M   'P 1'
#
loop_
_entity.id
_entity.type
_entity.pdbx_description
1 polymer ?
#
loop_
_entity_poly.entity_id
_entity_poly.type
_entity_poly.pdbx_seq_one_letter_code
_entity_poly.pdbx_strand_id
1 'polypeptide(L)'
;MAQASAEAIEKSGLSKEDVEIFIPHQANIRIVEALEKKLGLPNATTIKKVHRYGNTSAASIPTAFVDALEEGEIKGGEIAVFTAVGAGLAWGACAVRLGDRVTPINKSDAKLPEFDGTATDTIRRAIEYQVPNKLDKI
;
A
#
# COMPACT_ATOMS: atom_id res chain seq x y z
N MET A 1 3.96 -2.44 -13.70
CA MET A 1 3.12 -3.21 -12.76
C MET A 1 2.51 -4.46 -13.40
N ALA A 2 1.64 -4.41 -14.41
CA ALA A 2 0.98 -5.62 -14.95
C ALA A 2 1.96 -6.72 -15.39
N GLN A 3 3.01 -6.37 -16.13
CA GLN A 3 4.04 -7.33 -16.52
C GLN A 3 4.75 -7.94 -15.31
N ALA A 4 5.18 -7.10 -14.34
CA ALA A 4 5.82 -7.59 -13.13
C ALA A 4 4.92 -8.52 -12.31
N SER A 5 3.61 -8.23 -12.24
CA SER A 5 2.65 -9.12 -11.58
C SER A 5 2.52 -10.47 -12.30
N ALA A 6 2.43 -10.47 -13.64
CA ALA A 6 2.36 -11.69 -14.41
C ALA A 6 3.64 -12.56 -14.22
N GLU A 7 4.82 -11.92 -14.27
CA GLU A 7 6.10 -12.60 -14.02
C GLU A 7 6.20 -13.14 -12.58
N ALA A 8 5.69 -12.40 -11.57
CA ALA A 8 5.71 -12.87 -10.19
C ALA A 8 4.82 -14.09 -9.99
N ILE A 9 3.64 -14.14 -10.61
CA ILE A 9 2.72 -15.27 -10.59
C ILE A 9 3.42 -16.49 -11.24
N GLU A 10 3.94 -16.34 -12.46
CA GLU A 10 4.60 -17.40 -13.20
C GLU A 10 5.82 -17.97 -12.46
N LYS A 11 6.71 -17.10 -11.97
CA LYS A 11 7.92 -17.51 -11.22
C LYS A 11 7.61 -18.18 -9.89
N SER A 12 6.41 -17.96 -9.34
CA SER A 12 5.94 -18.64 -8.14
C SER A 12 5.30 -20.00 -8.41
N GLY A 13 5.25 -20.44 -9.68
CA GLY A 13 4.59 -21.67 -10.09
C GLY A 13 3.06 -21.62 -9.98
N LEU A 14 2.50 -20.43 -9.92
CA LEU A 14 1.07 -20.16 -9.81
C LEU A 14 0.47 -19.85 -11.17
N SER A 15 -0.81 -20.11 -11.31
CA SER A 15 -1.64 -19.64 -12.41
C SER A 15 -2.42 -18.35 -11.99
N LYS A 16 -3.05 -17.70 -12.94
CA LYS A 16 -3.89 -16.53 -12.65
C LYS A 16 -5.13 -16.89 -11.82
N GLU A 17 -5.59 -18.10 -11.96
CA GLU A 17 -6.74 -18.70 -11.28
C GLU A 17 -6.46 -18.95 -9.80
N ASP A 18 -5.18 -19.10 -9.42
CA ASP A 18 -4.76 -19.31 -8.03
C ASP A 18 -4.74 -18.02 -7.20
N VAL A 19 -4.75 -16.86 -7.86
CA VAL A 19 -4.67 -15.56 -7.18
C VAL A 19 -6.05 -15.16 -6.67
N GLU A 20 -6.17 -14.94 -5.38
CA GLU A 20 -7.43 -14.61 -4.69
C GLU A 20 -7.48 -13.13 -4.31
N ILE A 21 -6.32 -12.49 -4.08
CA ILE A 21 -6.21 -11.08 -3.67
C ILE A 21 -5.20 -10.35 -4.57
N PHE A 22 -5.59 -9.18 -5.08
CA PHE A 22 -4.70 -8.31 -5.82
C PHE A 22 -4.62 -6.93 -5.18
N ILE A 23 -3.43 -6.53 -4.74
CA ILE A 23 -3.19 -5.24 -4.07
C ILE A 23 -2.15 -4.44 -4.85
N PRO A 24 -2.56 -3.62 -5.81
CA PRO A 24 -1.67 -2.71 -6.51
C PRO A 24 -1.39 -1.45 -5.68
N HIS A 25 -0.27 -0.79 -5.99
CA HIS A 25 -0.02 0.57 -5.53
C HIS A 25 -1.22 1.48 -5.83
N GLN A 26 -1.72 2.15 -4.81
CA GLN A 26 -2.93 2.99 -4.85
C GLN A 26 -2.62 4.38 -5.45
N ALA A 27 -2.10 4.42 -6.68
CA ALA A 27 -1.72 5.67 -7.34
C ALA A 27 -2.93 6.56 -7.65
N ASN A 28 -3.90 6.02 -8.35
CA ASN A 28 -5.25 6.55 -8.56
C ASN A 28 -6.18 5.42 -9.05
N ILE A 29 -7.48 5.63 -8.96
CA ILE A 29 -8.45 4.58 -9.27
C ILE A 29 -8.37 4.09 -10.72
N ARG A 30 -8.13 4.99 -11.69
CA ARG A 30 -8.06 4.63 -13.12
C ARG A 30 -6.89 3.69 -13.41
N ILE A 31 -5.75 3.89 -12.74
CA ILE A 31 -4.58 3.02 -12.88
C ILE A 31 -4.89 1.65 -12.27
N VAL A 32 -5.52 1.60 -11.10
CA VAL A 32 -5.90 0.33 -10.45
C VAL A 32 -6.85 -0.47 -11.34
N GLU A 33 -7.89 0.15 -11.87
CA GLU A 33 -8.85 -0.48 -12.78
C GLU A 33 -8.23 -0.94 -14.10
N ALA A 34 -7.32 -0.15 -14.66
CA ALA A 34 -6.58 -0.53 -15.87
C ALA A 34 -5.67 -1.74 -15.62
N LEU A 35 -5.04 -1.84 -14.45
CA LEU A 35 -4.23 -2.99 -14.05
C LEU A 35 -5.09 -4.25 -13.86
N GLU A 36 -6.20 -4.14 -13.13
CA GLU A 36 -7.16 -5.22 -12.93
C GLU A 36 -7.62 -5.81 -14.28
N LYS A 37 -8.08 -4.94 -15.18
CA LYS A 37 -8.51 -5.33 -16.53
C LYS A 37 -7.37 -5.96 -17.34
N LYS A 38 -6.17 -5.37 -17.31
CA LYS A 38 -5.02 -5.84 -18.10
C LYS A 38 -4.48 -7.18 -17.59
N LEU A 39 -4.45 -7.37 -16.28
CA LEU A 39 -3.92 -8.59 -15.67
C LEU A 39 -4.91 -9.75 -15.81
N GLY A 40 -6.21 -9.48 -15.67
CA GLY A 40 -7.29 -10.44 -15.86
C GLY A 40 -7.14 -11.63 -14.91
N LEU A 41 -7.24 -11.39 -13.62
CA LEU A 41 -7.23 -12.40 -12.56
C LEU A 41 -8.69 -12.81 -12.28
N PRO A 42 -9.13 -14.00 -12.70
CA PRO A 42 -10.55 -14.32 -12.72
C PRO A 42 -11.16 -14.48 -11.33
N ASN A 43 -10.34 -14.89 -10.34
CA ASN A 43 -10.81 -15.18 -8.99
C ASN A 43 -10.40 -14.11 -7.97
N ALA A 44 -9.59 -13.11 -8.39
CA ALA A 44 -9.02 -12.17 -7.46
C ALA A 44 -9.95 -11.00 -7.11
N THR A 45 -10.06 -10.71 -5.83
CA THR A 45 -10.57 -9.42 -5.34
C THR A 45 -9.47 -8.38 -5.45
N THR A 46 -9.71 -7.32 -6.23
CA THR A 46 -8.78 -6.18 -6.33
C THR A 46 -9.08 -5.18 -5.23
N ILE A 47 -8.12 -4.95 -4.35
CA ILE A 47 -8.26 -4.00 -3.25
C ILE A 47 -8.12 -2.56 -3.76
N LYS A 48 -9.15 -1.74 -3.53
CA LYS A 48 -9.30 -0.36 -4.03
C LYS A 48 -9.59 0.60 -2.88
N LYS A 49 -8.55 1.11 -2.23
CA LYS A 49 -8.66 2.03 -1.08
C LYS A 49 -8.20 3.46 -1.38
N VAL A 50 -7.82 3.74 -2.63
CA VAL A 50 -7.33 5.05 -3.06
C VAL A 50 -8.36 6.18 -2.83
N HIS A 51 -9.65 5.89 -2.86
CA HIS A 51 -10.71 6.86 -2.61
C HIS A 51 -10.72 7.34 -1.15
N ARG A 52 -10.21 6.52 -0.22
CA ARG A 52 -10.19 6.81 1.22
C ARG A 52 -8.91 7.52 1.65
N TYR A 53 -7.77 7.09 1.12
CA TYR A 53 -6.46 7.56 1.58
C TYR A 53 -5.68 8.36 0.55
N GLY A 54 -6.11 8.38 -0.70
CA GLY A 54 -5.33 8.94 -1.80
C GLY A 54 -4.07 8.12 -2.09
N ASN A 55 -3.12 8.76 -2.75
CA ASN A 55 -1.81 8.17 -3.01
C ASN A 55 -0.85 8.48 -1.85
N THR A 56 -0.71 7.54 -0.93
CA THR A 56 0.21 7.62 0.21
C THR A 56 1.61 7.07 -0.09
N SER A 57 2.00 7.05 -1.39
CA SER A 57 3.32 6.59 -1.83
C SER A 57 3.61 5.15 -1.35
N ALA A 58 4.75 4.89 -0.69
CA ALA A 58 5.14 3.57 -0.20
C ALA A 58 4.15 2.98 0.81
N ALA A 59 3.43 3.80 1.56
CA ALA A 59 2.43 3.36 2.53
C ALA A 59 1.12 2.88 1.87
N SER A 60 0.90 3.10 0.57
CA SER A 60 -0.38 2.84 -0.07
C SER A 60 -0.79 1.36 -0.08
N ILE A 61 0.15 0.46 -0.30
CA ILE A 61 -0.10 -0.99 -0.25
C ILE A 61 -0.35 -1.47 1.18
N PRO A 62 0.54 -1.22 2.17
CA PRO A 62 0.29 -1.70 3.53
C PRO A 62 -0.95 -1.11 4.16
N THR A 63 -1.28 0.16 3.90
CA THR A 63 -2.52 0.77 4.37
C THR A 63 -3.75 0.09 3.76
N ALA A 64 -3.75 -0.14 2.44
CA ALA A 64 -4.85 -0.82 1.77
C ALA A 64 -5.00 -2.28 2.25
N PHE A 65 -3.90 -2.96 2.53
CA PHE A 65 -3.89 -4.32 3.07
C PHE A 65 -4.53 -4.39 4.46
N VAL A 66 -4.12 -3.51 5.38
CA VAL A 66 -4.68 -3.48 6.74
C VAL A 66 -6.16 -3.13 6.74
N ASP A 67 -6.55 -2.13 5.93
CA ASP A 67 -7.94 -1.72 5.79
C ASP A 67 -8.83 -2.86 5.26
N ALA A 68 -8.35 -3.58 4.25
CA ALA A 68 -9.04 -4.73 3.68
C ALA A 68 -9.13 -5.92 4.67
N LEU A 69 -8.11 -6.12 5.50
CA LEU A 69 -8.16 -7.10 6.60
C LEU A 69 -9.23 -6.72 7.64
N GLU A 70 -9.26 -5.45 8.06
CA GLU A 70 -10.24 -4.96 9.05
C GLU A 70 -11.67 -5.06 8.52
N GLU A 71 -11.87 -4.89 7.21
CA GLU A 71 -13.17 -5.02 6.54
C GLU A 71 -13.53 -6.47 6.19
N GLY A 72 -12.63 -7.43 6.41
CA GLY A 72 -12.85 -8.86 6.15
C GLY A 72 -12.78 -9.25 4.67
N GLU A 73 -12.22 -8.38 3.82
CA GLU A 73 -11.99 -8.64 2.40
C GLU A 73 -10.81 -9.60 2.17
N ILE A 74 -9.91 -9.72 3.14
CA ILE A 74 -8.72 -10.58 3.10
C ILE A 74 -8.76 -11.57 4.26
N LYS A 75 -8.37 -12.81 3.98
CA LYS A 75 -8.32 -13.90 4.97
C LYS A 75 -6.97 -14.59 4.96
N GLY A 76 -6.64 -15.28 6.05
CA GLY A 76 -5.49 -16.17 6.10
C GLY A 76 -5.62 -17.32 5.11
N GLY A 77 -4.49 -17.78 4.58
CA GLY A 77 -4.41 -18.85 3.59
C GLY A 77 -4.47 -18.42 2.13
N GLU A 78 -5.05 -17.26 1.84
CA GLU A 78 -5.25 -16.73 0.48
C GLU A 78 -3.91 -16.39 -0.21
N ILE A 79 -3.88 -16.50 -1.53
CA ILE A 79 -2.77 -16.08 -2.37
C ILE A 79 -3.00 -14.64 -2.80
N ALA A 80 -2.12 -13.76 -2.32
CA ALA A 80 -2.13 -12.34 -2.62
C ALA A 80 -1.00 -11.95 -3.56
N VAL A 81 -1.28 -11.09 -4.54
CA VAL A 81 -0.28 -10.46 -5.40
C VAL A 81 -0.22 -8.98 -5.10
N PHE A 82 0.97 -8.50 -4.75
CA PHE A 82 1.27 -7.09 -4.52
C PHE A 82 2.08 -6.56 -5.70
N THR A 83 1.80 -5.34 -6.14
CA THR A 83 2.57 -4.70 -7.22
C THR A 83 2.69 -3.20 -7.01
N ALA A 84 3.89 -2.67 -7.22
CA ALA A 84 4.21 -1.28 -7.02
C ALA A 84 4.98 -0.68 -8.19
N VAL A 85 4.93 0.65 -8.26
CA VAL A 85 5.77 1.47 -9.13
C VAL A 85 6.19 2.71 -8.34
N GLY A 86 7.42 3.13 -8.50
CA GLY A 86 7.97 4.32 -7.87
C GLY A 86 8.75 5.17 -8.85
N ALA A 87 9.16 6.35 -8.37
CA ALA A 87 10.05 7.24 -9.13
C ALA A 87 11.39 6.54 -9.39
N GLY A 88 11.95 6.82 -10.54
CA GLY A 88 13.25 6.26 -10.86
C GLY A 88 13.39 5.41 -12.12
N LEU A 89 12.49 5.03 -12.89
CA LEU A 89 11.32 4.19 -12.75
C LEU A 89 11.68 2.84 -12.12
N ALA A 90 11.28 2.62 -10.91
CA ALA A 90 11.39 1.32 -10.25
C ALA A 90 10.01 0.67 -10.16
N TRP A 91 9.93 -0.61 -10.41
CA TRP A 91 8.70 -1.38 -10.25
C TRP A 91 9.01 -2.79 -9.76
N GLY A 92 8.03 -3.39 -9.10
CA GLY A 92 8.16 -4.76 -8.62
C GLY A 92 6.81 -5.37 -8.31
N ALA A 93 6.79 -6.69 -8.20
CA ALA A 93 5.65 -7.43 -7.72
C ALA A 93 6.13 -8.67 -6.95
N CYS A 94 5.27 -9.16 -6.06
CA CYS A 94 5.47 -10.44 -5.38
C CYS A 94 4.13 -11.16 -5.23
N ALA A 95 4.17 -12.49 -5.27
CA ALA A 95 3.07 -13.36 -4.89
C ALA A 95 3.39 -13.95 -3.50
N VAL A 96 2.40 -13.91 -2.61
CA VAL A 96 2.57 -14.34 -1.20
C VAL A 96 1.36 -15.18 -0.80
N ARG A 97 1.59 -16.33 -0.20
CA ARG A 97 0.54 -17.03 0.55
C ARG A 97 0.42 -16.41 1.93
N LEU A 98 -0.72 -15.87 2.23
CA LEU A 98 -0.99 -15.27 3.53
C LEU A 98 -1.04 -16.38 4.60
N GLY A 99 -0.36 -16.16 5.71
CA GLY A 99 -0.36 -17.13 6.81
C GLY A 99 -1.68 -17.14 7.58
N ASP A 100 -1.98 -18.24 8.26
CA ASP A 100 -3.22 -18.41 9.05
C ASP A 100 -3.34 -17.39 10.20
N ARG A 101 -2.22 -16.76 10.57
CA ARG A 101 -2.18 -15.71 11.60
C ARG A 101 -2.45 -14.29 11.08
N VAL A 102 -2.77 -14.18 9.79
CA VAL A 102 -3.21 -12.91 9.22
C VAL A 102 -4.63 -12.64 9.73
N THR A 103 -4.71 -11.77 10.70
CA THR A 103 -5.97 -11.36 11.35
C THR A 103 -6.00 -9.84 11.48
N PRO A 104 -7.17 -9.22 11.57
CA PRO A 104 -7.28 -7.81 11.88
C PRO A 104 -6.48 -7.47 13.14
N ILE A 105 -5.67 -6.43 13.06
CA ILE A 105 -4.95 -5.92 14.22
C ILE A 105 -5.97 -5.28 15.16
N ASN A 106 -5.96 -5.66 16.44
CA ASN A 106 -6.78 -4.97 17.44
C ASN A 106 -6.43 -3.48 17.42
N LYS A 107 -7.47 -2.64 17.36
CA LYS A 107 -7.27 -1.18 17.39
C LYS A 107 -6.42 -0.84 18.60
N SER A 108 -5.30 -0.15 18.35
CA SER A 108 -4.46 0.38 19.40
C SER A 108 -5.27 1.38 20.24
N ASP A 109 -5.17 1.30 21.55
CA ASP A 109 -5.66 2.31 22.48
C ASP A 109 -4.68 3.48 22.65
N ALA A 110 -3.55 3.42 21.95
CA ALA A 110 -2.56 4.48 21.91
C ALA A 110 -3.20 5.78 21.38
N LYS A 111 -3.15 6.81 22.19
CA LYS A 111 -3.57 8.14 21.80
C LYS A 111 -2.42 8.83 21.09
N LEU A 112 -2.75 9.59 20.05
CA LEU A 112 -1.78 10.52 19.47
C LEU A 112 -1.35 11.50 20.58
N PRO A 113 -0.05 11.87 20.62
CA PRO A 113 0.40 12.93 21.51
C PRO A 113 -0.49 14.17 21.35
N GLU A 114 -0.90 14.76 22.48
CA GLU A 114 -1.60 16.03 22.42
C GLU A 114 -0.71 17.05 21.72
N PHE A 115 -1.25 17.67 20.70
CA PHE A 115 -0.56 18.72 19.98
C PHE A 115 -1.20 20.06 20.32
N ASP A 116 -0.47 20.87 21.07
CA ASP A 116 -0.89 22.21 21.48
C ASP A 116 -0.43 23.23 20.42
N GLY A 117 -1.17 23.29 19.31
CA GLY A 117 -0.86 24.19 18.22
C GLY A 117 -1.73 24.00 16.98
N THR A 118 -1.56 24.86 16.01
CA THR A 118 -2.21 24.78 14.71
C THR A 118 -1.38 23.97 13.71
N ALA A 119 -1.96 23.59 12.57
CA ALA A 119 -1.21 22.97 11.45
C ALA A 119 -0.05 23.88 10.98
N THR A 120 -0.25 25.22 11.03
CA THR A 120 0.79 26.20 10.70
C THR A 120 1.97 26.16 11.68
N ASP A 121 1.70 25.95 12.97
CA ASP A 121 2.76 25.81 13.98
C ASP A 121 3.57 24.53 13.78
N THR A 122 2.91 23.44 13.39
CA THR A 122 3.60 22.20 13.00
C THR A 122 4.54 22.40 11.81
N ILE A 123 4.06 23.07 10.76
CA ILE A 123 4.87 23.36 9.57
C ILE A 123 6.05 24.27 9.95
N ARG A 124 5.82 25.31 10.74
CA ARG A 124 6.88 26.21 11.19
C ARG A 124 7.95 25.47 11.97
N ARG A 125 7.60 24.65 12.95
CA ARG A 125 8.52 23.82 13.73
C ARG A 125 9.31 22.85 12.83
N ALA A 126 8.65 22.22 11.84
CA ALA A 126 9.32 21.34 10.91
C ALA A 126 10.34 22.05 10.03
N ILE A 127 10.04 23.27 9.57
CA ILE A 127 10.96 24.11 8.81
C ILE A 127 12.15 24.53 9.67
N GLU A 128 11.92 25.00 10.90
CA GLU A 128 12.96 25.38 11.85
C GLU A 128 13.90 24.22 12.19
N TYR A 129 13.37 23.00 12.30
CA TYR A 129 14.17 21.80 12.54
C TYR A 129 15.02 21.39 11.34
N GLN A 130 14.51 21.59 10.10
CA GLN A 130 15.21 21.19 8.86
C GLN A 130 16.22 22.23 8.36
N VAL A 131 16.11 23.48 8.81
CA VAL A 131 17.10 24.53 8.50
C VAL A 131 18.05 24.67 9.68
N PRO A 132 19.20 23.94 9.69
CA PRO A 132 20.22 24.21 10.70
C PRO A 132 20.66 25.67 10.55
N ASN A 133 20.65 26.42 11.63
CA ASN A 133 21.15 27.80 11.68
C ASN A 133 22.58 27.85 11.13
N LYS A 134 22.74 28.04 9.82
CA LYS A 134 24.04 28.30 9.17
C LYS A 134 24.52 29.74 9.36
N LEU A 135 23.70 30.55 10.03
CA LEU A 135 24.03 32.00 10.22
C LEU A 135 24.83 32.31 11.49
N ASP A 136 25.01 31.36 12.40
CA ASP A 136 25.78 31.59 13.63
C ASP A 136 27.30 31.25 13.51
N LYS A 137 27.79 31.11 12.27
CA LYS A 137 29.21 30.83 11.98
C LYS A 137 29.81 31.74 10.91
N ILE A 138 29.45 33.03 10.90
CA ILE A 138 30.18 34.07 10.16
C ILE A 138 30.59 35.17 11.15
#